data_a5a2ddbfcf5ef5c08a4a9cc7a57c5b17
#
_entry.id   a5a2ddbfcf5ef5c08a4a9cc7a57c5b17
#
_cell.length_a   1.000
_cell.length_b   1.000
_cell.length_c   1.000
_cell.angle_alpha   90.00
_cell.angle_beta   90.00
_cell.angle_gamma   90.00
#
_symmetry.space_group_name_H-M   'P 1'
#
loop_
_entity.id
_entity.type
_entity.pdbx_description
1 polymer ?
#
loop_
_entity_poly.entity_id
_entity_poly.type
_entity_poly.pdbx_seq_one_letter_code
_entity_poly.pdbx_strand_id
1 'polypeptide(L)'
;MSTRSVPDVAPVLARGGLVGVAAWLLGYLVTYLLHSGSVRESLGTTVLEFLAGDPVTWKLIGWLYFNAHFVDASVPGLFGDSTVNFLSGAEEATLLVLYVLPPLALLAGGVFVARGTTEPVAAAREGAAVALGYVLASLVAAFAVRITVADAVAGPVLVTAVLLAGLVYPLVFGALGGAATAVVTAE
;
A
#
# COMPACT_ATOMS: atom_id res chain seq x y z
N MET A 1 32.94 -12.63 31.84
CA MET A 1 32.47 -11.92 30.62
C MET A 1 31.10 -12.50 30.25
N SER A 2 30.01 -11.76 30.54
CA SER A 2 28.66 -12.20 30.18
C SER A 2 28.45 -11.91 28.72
N THR A 3 28.37 -12.94 27.89
CA THR A 3 27.99 -12.82 26.49
C THR A 3 26.48 -12.44 26.44
N ARG A 4 26.19 -11.18 26.21
CA ARG A 4 24.81 -10.77 25.87
C ARG A 4 24.40 -11.53 24.61
N SER A 5 23.50 -12.49 24.75
CA SER A 5 22.86 -13.12 23.61
C SER A 5 22.12 -12.04 22.85
N VAL A 6 22.45 -11.84 21.58
CA VAL A 6 21.69 -10.96 20.68
C VAL A 6 20.28 -11.55 20.57
N PRO A 7 19.21 -10.77 20.83
CA PRO A 7 17.85 -11.28 20.67
C PRO A 7 17.65 -11.80 19.23
N ASP A 8 17.02 -12.95 19.09
CA ASP A 8 16.69 -13.49 17.77
C ASP A 8 15.58 -12.62 17.15
N VAL A 9 15.94 -11.79 16.17
CA VAL A 9 15.02 -10.88 15.47
C VAL A 9 14.29 -11.57 14.32
N ALA A 10 14.72 -12.75 13.90
CA ALA A 10 14.17 -13.44 12.73
C ALA A 10 12.66 -13.71 12.83
N PRO A 11 12.09 -14.14 13.96
CA PRO A 11 10.64 -14.33 14.08
C PRO A 11 9.84 -13.02 13.91
N VAL A 12 10.36 -11.90 14.43
CA VAL A 12 9.71 -10.59 14.31
C VAL A 12 9.71 -10.14 12.85
N LEU A 13 10.84 -10.24 12.16
CA LEU A 13 10.96 -9.88 10.75
C LEU A 13 10.05 -10.74 9.87
N ALA A 14 10.01 -12.06 10.10
CA ALA A 14 9.12 -12.96 9.37
C ALA A 14 7.65 -12.62 9.59
N ARG A 15 7.23 -12.43 10.85
CA ARG A 15 5.86 -12.01 11.20
C ARG A 15 5.52 -10.66 10.57
N GLY A 16 6.42 -9.68 10.69
CA GLY A 16 6.25 -8.36 10.09
C GLY A 16 6.09 -8.42 8.58
N GLY A 17 6.93 -9.21 7.91
CA GLY A 17 6.83 -9.44 6.47
C GLY A 17 5.48 -10.01 6.04
N LEU A 18 5.01 -11.07 6.71
CA LEU A 18 3.70 -11.68 6.41
C LEU A 18 2.55 -10.70 6.66
N VAL A 19 2.58 -9.98 7.78
CA VAL A 19 1.55 -8.98 8.12
C VAL A 19 1.57 -7.82 7.12
N GLY A 20 2.74 -7.39 6.67
CA GLY A 20 2.88 -6.35 5.65
C GLY A 20 2.24 -6.74 4.32
N VAL A 21 2.51 -7.96 3.83
CA VAL A 21 1.84 -8.48 2.63
C VAL A 21 0.32 -8.56 2.83
N ALA A 22 -0.12 -9.08 3.97
CA ALA A 22 -1.55 -9.21 4.28
C ALA A 22 -2.24 -7.84 4.35
N ALA A 23 -1.62 -6.84 4.98
CA ALA A 23 -2.14 -5.47 5.06
C ALA A 23 -2.30 -4.84 3.67
N TRP A 24 -1.31 -5.03 2.79
CA TRP A 24 -1.37 -4.55 1.41
C TRP A 24 -2.53 -5.19 0.65
N LEU A 25 -2.62 -6.52 0.70
CA LEU A 25 -3.67 -7.29 0.00
C LEU A 25 -5.07 -6.96 0.52
N LEU A 26 -5.23 -6.81 1.84
CA LEU A 26 -6.51 -6.43 2.45
C LEU A 26 -6.94 -5.02 2.02
N GLY A 27 -6.01 -4.06 2.01
CA GLY A 27 -6.30 -2.70 1.56
C GLY A 27 -6.71 -2.67 0.09
N TYR A 28 -5.99 -3.38 -0.77
CA TYR A 28 -6.36 -3.53 -2.19
C TYR A 28 -7.74 -4.20 -2.34
N LEU A 29 -7.99 -5.29 -1.62
CA LEU A 29 -9.26 -6.01 -1.68
C LEU A 29 -10.44 -5.13 -1.26
N VAL A 30 -10.30 -4.36 -0.17
CA VAL A 30 -11.34 -3.42 0.27
C VAL A 30 -11.58 -2.36 -0.81
N THR A 31 -10.52 -1.78 -1.39
CA THR A 31 -10.63 -0.83 -2.51
C THR A 31 -11.38 -1.45 -3.69
N TYR A 32 -11.05 -2.69 -4.03
CA TYR A 32 -11.70 -3.43 -5.11
C TYR A 32 -13.20 -3.64 -4.85
N LEU A 33 -13.56 -4.09 -3.65
CA LEU A 33 -14.96 -4.35 -3.29
C LEU A 33 -15.80 -3.07 -3.29
N LEU A 34 -15.21 -1.94 -2.88
CA LEU A 34 -15.93 -0.67 -2.82
C LEU A 34 -16.09 0.00 -4.19
N HIS A 35 -15.10 -0.11 -5.09
CA HIS A 35 -15.04 0.73 -6.29
C HIS A 35 -15.03 -0.04 -7.62
N SER A 36 -14.97 -1.39 -7.63
CA SER A 36 -14.90 -2.15 -8.91
C SER A 36 -16.13 -1.97 -9.79
N GLY A 37 -17.31 -1.77 -9.21
CA GLY A 37 -18.54 -1.49 -9.96
C GLY A 37 -18.44 -0.18 -10.73
N SER A 38 -18.21 0.93 -10.05
CA SER A 38 -18.11 2.26 -10.66
C SER A 38 -16.97 2.37 -11.67
N VAL A 39 -15.81 1.76 -11.36
CA VAL A 39 -14.68 1.73 -12.31
C VAL A 39 -15.05 0.94 -13.57
N ARG A 40 -15.66 -0.22 -13.45
CA ARG A 40 -16.07 -1.05 -14.60
C ARG A 40 -17.07 -0.35 -15.52
N GLU A 41 -18.02 0.38 -14.96
CA GLU A 41 -19.08 1.08 -15.69
C GLU A 41 -18.61 2.40 -16.32
N SER A 42 -17.37 2.83 -16.04
CA SER A 42 -16.86 4.08 -16.60
C SER A 42 -16.53 3.94 -18.09
N LEU A 43 -16.83 4.99 -18.85
CA LEU A 43 -16.49 5.06 -20.28
C LEU A 43 -14.97 4.91 -20.51
N GLY A 44 -14.15 5.48 -19.61
CA GLY A 44 -12.70 5.36 -19.67
C GLY A 44 -12.22 3.92 -19.59
N THR A 45 -12.80 3.12 -18.69
CA THR A 45 -12.49 1.69 -18.56
C THR A 45 -12.88 0.93 -19.82
N THR A 46 -14.08 1.17 -20.37
CA THR A 46 -14.54 0.52 -21.60
C THR A 46 -13.59 0.81 -22.78
N VAL A 47 -13.15 2.06 -22.94
CA VAL A 47 -12.19 2.43 -23.99
C VAL A 47 -10.83 1.78 -23.77
N LEU A 48 -10.33 1.77 -22.54
CA LEU A 48 -9.05 1.13 -22.22
C LEU A 48 -9.07 -0.39 -22.43
N GLU A 49 -10.15 -1.06 -22.06
CA GLU A 49 -10.32 -2.51 -22.30
C GLU A 49 -10.37 -2.83 -23.80
N PHE A 50 -11.05 -2.00 -24.58
CA PHE A 50 -11.05 -2.14 -26.05
C PHE A 50 -9.66 -1.96 -26.64
N LEU A 51 -8.89 -0.96 -26.19
CA LEU A 51 -7.55 -0.67 -26.71
C LEU A 51 -6.49 -1.67 -26.21
N ALA A 52 -6.59 -2.13 -24.97
CA ALA A 52 -5.64 -3.08 -24.39
C ALA A 52 -5.92 -4.54 -24.77
N GLY A 53 -7.15 -4.85 -25.19
CA GLY A 53 -7.58 -6.21 -25.50
C GLY A 53 -7.80 -7.12 -24.28
N ASP A 54 -7.65 -6.59 -23.07
CA ASP A 54 -7.75 -7.32 -21.80
C ASP A 54 -8.59 -6.55 -20.76
N PRO A 55 -9.23 -7.25 -19.79
CA PRO A 55 -9.91 -6.59 -18.68
C PRO A 55 -8.93 -5.77 -17.83
N VAL A 56 -9.18 -4.47 -17.68
CA VAL A 56 -8.29 -3.55 -16.93
C VAL A 56 -8.84 -3.09 -15.59
N THR A 57 -10.07 -3.40 -15.26
CA THR A 57 -10.74 -2.96 -14.02
C THR A 57 -9.87 -3.19 -12.77
N TRP A 58 -9.31 -4.39 -12.60
CA TRP A 58 -8.47 -4.73 -11.45
C TRP A 58 -7.15 -3.92 -11.40
N LYS A 59 -6.60 -3.58 -12.57
CA LYS A 59 -5.41 -2.73 -12.69
C LYS A 59 -5.70 -1.29 -12.28
N LEU A 60 -6.84 -0.75 -12.73
CA LEU A 60 -7.30 0.60 -12.38
C LEU A 60 -7.62 0.72 -10.89
N ILE A 61 -8.19 -0.33 -10.27
CA ILE A 61 -8.34 -0.39 -8.81
C ILE A 61 -6.98 -0.38 -8.11
N GLY A 62 -5.98 -1.04 -8.66
CA GLY A 62 -4.60 -0.94 -8.17
C GLY A 62 -4.05 0.49 -8.24
N TRP A 63 -4.36 1.24 -9.30
CA TRP A 63 -3.97 2.65 -9.39
C TRP A 63 -4.66 3.49 -8.32
N LEU A 64 -5.98 3.29 -8.09
CA LEU A 64 -6.70 3.95 -6.98
C LEU A 64 -6.07 3.65 -5.63
N TYR A 65 -5.70 2.38 -5.38
CA TYR A 65 -5.04 2.01 -4.13
C TYR A 65 -3.66 2.63 -3.98
N PHE A 66 -2.87 2.76 -5.07
CA PHE A 66 -1.63 3.52 -5.06
C PHE A 66 -1.88 5.03 -4.85
N ASN A 67 -2.93 5.60 -5.47
CA ASN A 67 -3.29 7.00 -5.22
C ASN A 67 -3.64 7.26 -3.74
N ALA A 68 -4.20 6.27 -3.03
CA ALA A 68 -4.43 6.34 -1.58
C ALA A 68 -3.14 6.51 -0.75
N HIS A 69 -1.99 6.22 -1.34
CA HIS A 69 -0.65 6.47 -0.78
C HIS A 69 0.01 7.72 -1.38
N PHE A 70 -0.74 8.58 -2.07
CA PHE A 70 -0.23 9.73 -2.83
C PHE A 70 0.78 9.36 -3.93
N VAL A 71 0.64 8.17 -4.49
CA VAL A 71 1.41 7.71 -5.65
C VAL A 71 0.59 7.93 -6.90
N ASP A 72 1.06 8.79 -7.79
CA ASP A 72 0.38 9.08 -9.05
C ASP A 72 0.57 7.95 -10.07
N ALA A 73 -0.34 7.87 -11.04
CA ALA A 73 -0.18 7.06 -12.23
C ALA A 73 0.41 7.90 -13.36
N SER A 74 1.43 7.39 -14.05
CA SER A 74 1.95 7.96 -15.29
C SER A 74 1.12 7.42 -16.46
N VAL A 75 0.63 8.35 -17.28
CA VAL A 75 -0.17 8.05 -18.47
C VAL A 75 0.48 8.70 -19.67
N PRO A 76 0.90 7.93 -20.69
CA PRO A 76 1.47 8.47 -21.91
C PRO A 76 0.47 9.36 -22.67
N GLY A 77 0.91 10.52 -23.12
CA GLY A 77 0.11 11.47 -23.89
C GLY A 77 0.82 11.88 -25.19
N LEU A 78 0.10 12.57 -26.08
CA LEU A 78 0.63 13.04 -27.36
C LEU A 78 1.80 14.03 -27.22
N PHE A 79 1.90 14.73 -26.09
CA PHE A 79 2.93 15.74 -25.83
C PHE A 79 3.90 15.34 -24.68
N GLY A 80 4.00 14.05 -24.39
CA GLY A 80 4.78 13.49 -23.29
C GLY A 80 3.91 12.88 -22.19
N ASP A 81 4.56 12.27 -21.19
CA ASP A 81 3.87 11.62 -20.09
C ASP A 81 3.22 12.66 -19.17
N SER A 82 2.02 12.37 -18.72
CA SER A 82 1.32 13.12 -17.68
C SER A 82 1.12 12.24 -16.45
N THR A 83 1.04 12.85 -15.26
CA THR A 83 0.71 12.14 -14.03
C THR A 83 -0.72 12.45 -13.59
N VAL A 84 -1.43 11.42 -13.12
CA VAL A 84 -2.82 11.51 -12.68
C VAL A 84 -2.97 10.88 -11.31
N ASN A 85 -3.66 11.60 -10.41
CA ASN A 85 -4.15 11.06 -9.15
C ASN A 85 -5.67 11.18 -9.12
N PHE A 86 -6.36 10.04 -9.23
CA PHE A 86 -7.82 10.01 -9.33
C PHE A 86 -8.53 10.40 -8.02
N LEU A 87 -7.81 10.38 -6.89
CA LEU A 87 -8.35 10.81 -5.59
C LEU A 87 -8.13 12.30 -5.35
N SER A 88 -7.16 12.92 -6.04
CA SER A 88 -6.87 14.34 -5.92
C SER A 88 -7.95 15.14 -6.63
N GLY A 89 -8.73 15.89 -5.86
CA GLY A 89 -9.86 16.66 -6.38
C GLY A 89 -11.16 15.88 -6.52
N ALA A 90 -11.21 14.64 -6.04
CA ALA A 90 -12.47 13.90 -5.95
C ALA A 90 -13.40 14.57 -4.93
N GLU A 91 -14.63 14.84 -5.35
CA GLU A 91 -15.69 15.41 -4.47
C GLU A 91 -16.44 14.29 -3.72
N GLU A 92 -16.35 13.05 -4.20
CA GLU A 92 -17.03 11.92 -3.59
C GLU A 92 -16.34 11.48 -2.29
N ALA A 93 -17.08 11.56 -1.18
CA ALA A 93 -16.58 11.16 0.14
C ALA A 93 -16.11 9.70 0.19
N THR A 94 -16.69 8.81 -0.60
CA THR A 94 -16.32 7.40 -0.71
C THR A 94 -14.90 7.22 -1.26
N LEU A 95 -14.46 8.06 -2.20
CA LEU A 95 -13.09 8.05 -2.70
C LEU A 95 -12.11 8.63 -1.68
N LEU A 96 -12.50 9.67 -0.94
CA LEU A 96 -11.64 10.29 0.08
C LEU A 96 -11.37 9.34 1.26
N VAL A 97 -12.29 8.41 1.57
CA VAL A 97 -12.09 7.38 2.59
C VAL A 97 -10.90 6.47 2.26
N LEU A 98 -10.55 6.31 0.99
CA LEU A 98 -9.40 5.50 0.60
C LEU A 98 -8.08 6.03 1.17
N TYR A 99 -7.92 7.34 1.40
CA TYR A 99 -6.70 7.88 2.03
C TYR A 99 -6.48 7.38 3.47
N VAL A 100 -7.55 6.97 4.15
CA VAL A 100 -7.49 6.49 5.55
C VAL A 100 -7.19 4.98 5.60
N LEU A 101 -7.51 4.25 4.54
CA LEU A 101 -7.41 2.79 4.51
C LEU A 101 -5.98 2.26 4.70
N PRO A 102 -4.95 2.72 3.96
CA PRO A 102 -3.58 2.25 4.16
C PRO A 102 -3.03 2.57 5.56
N PRO A 103 -3.15 3.80 6.09
CA PRO A 103 -2.76 4.11 7.46
C PRO A 103 -3.38 3.19 8.50
N LEU A 104 -4.69 2.95 8.43
CA LEU A 104 -5.39 2.09 9.39
C LEU A 104 -4.91 0.63 9.32
N ALA A 105 -4.76 0.09 8.12
CA ALA A 105 -4.27 -1.28 7.94
C ALA A 105 -2.86 -1.45 8.49
N LEU A 106 -1.98 -0.45 8.27
CA LEU A 106 -0.60 -0.47 8.75
C LEU A 106 -0.49 -0.24 10.26
N LEU A 107 -1.30 0.65 10.84
CA LEU A 107 -1.40 0.81 12.29
C LEU A 107 -1.82 -0.52 12.94
N ALA A 108 -2.90 -1.14 12.44
CA ALA A 108 -3.36 -2.43 12.94
C ALA A 108 -2.30 -3.54 12.79
N GLY A 109 -1.60 -3.55 11.66
CA GLY A 109 -0.47 -4.45 11.41
C GLY A 109 0.67 -4.26 12.42
N GLY A 110 1.06 -3.01 12.68
CA GLY A 110 2.09 -2.65 13.66
C GLY A 110 1.71 -3.08 15.07
N VAL A 111 0.47 -2.82 15.49
CA VAL A 111 -0.09 -3.32 16.78
C VAL A 111 0.02 -4.84 16.85
N PHE A 112 -0.35 -5.53 15.79
CA PHE A 112 -0.31 -6.99 15.77
C PHE A 112 1.11 -7.55 15.88
N VAL A 113 2.08 -6.94 15.19
CA VAL A 113 3.47 -7.41 15.19
C VAL A 113 4.15 -7.15 16.53
N ALA A 114 3.88 -6.01 17.17
CA ALA A 114 4.50 -5.60 18.43
C ALA A 114 3.80 -6.13 19.71
N ARG A 115 2.80 -7.01 19.56
CA ARG A 115 2.06 -7.56 20.71
C ARG A 115 2.98 -8.18 21.75
N GLY A 116 2.83 -7.75 22.99
CA GLY A 116 3.59 -8.25 24.14
C GLY A 116 4.91 -7.50 24.39
N THR A 117 5.27 -6.54 23.54
CA THR A 117 6.43 -5.67 23.75
C THR A 117 5.98 -4.42 24.49
N THR A 118 6.51 -4.21 25.70
CA THR A 118 6.10 -3.12 26.62
C THR A 118 6.99 -1.89 26.52
N GLU A 119 8.20 -2.02 25.94
CA GLU A 119 9.09 -0.88 25.74
C GLU A 119 8.75 -0.18 24.45
N PRO A 120 8.37 1.14 24.45
CA PRO A 120 7.82 1.84 23.29
C PRO A 120 8.72 1.86 22.06
N VAL A 121 10.03 2.05 22.24
CA VAL A 121 10.98 2.11 21.12
C VAL A 121 11.19 0.73 20.49
N ALA A 122 11.23 -0.33 21.32
CA ALA A 122 11.30 -1.70 20.82
C ALA A 122 10.01 -2.06 20.07
N ALA A 123 8.84 -1.75 20.63
CA ALA A 123 7.54 -1.98 20.01
C ALA A 123 7.39 -1.22 18.67
N ALA A 124 7.86 0.03 18.59
CA ALA A 124 7.90 0.78 17.35
C ALA A 124 8.77 0.09 16.29
N ARG A 125 9.96 -0.39 16.65
CA ARG A 125 10.85 -1.13 15.75
C ARG A 125 10.23 -2.44 15.25
N GLU A 126 9.57 -3.18 16.12
CA GLU A 126 8.86 -4.40 15.75
C GLU A 126 7.69 -4.09 14.81
N GLY A 127 6.88 -3.07 15.12
CA GLY A 127 5.79 -2.62 14.27
C GLY A 127 6.26 -2.17 12.88
N ALA A 128 7.42 -1.50 12.81
CA ALA A 128 8.02 -1.09 11.53
C ALA A 128 8.41 -2.28 10.63
N ALA A 129 8.56 -3.50 11.18
CA ALA A 129 8.90 -4.67 10.39
C ALA A 129 7.82 -5.03 9.34
N VAL A 130 6.60 -4.51 9.45
CA VAL A 130 5.56 -4.64 8.40
C VAL A 130 6.03 -4.09 7.04
N ALA A 131 6.99 -3.14 7.05
CA ALA A 131 7.53 -2.56 5.84
C ALA A 131 8.20 -3.61 4.92
N LEU A 132 8.75 -4.68 5.47
CA LEU A 132 9.41 -5.73 4.69
C LEU A 132 8.46 -6.40 3.69
N GLY A 133 7.28 -6.79 4.12
CA GLY A 133 6.31 -7.40 3.24
C GLY A 133 5.56 -6.38 2.39
N TYR A 134 5.28 -5.22 2.96
CA TYR A 134 4.53 -4.18 2.27
C TYR A 134 5.29 -3.63 1.06
N VAL A 135 6.63 -3.42 1.17
CA VAL A 135 7.45 -2.98 0.04
C VAL A 135 7.51 -4.03 -1.07
N LEU A 136 7.59 -5.31 -0.71
CA LEU A 136 7.57 -6.40 -1.70
C LEU A 136 6.22 -6.45 -2.44
N ALA A 137 5.11 -6.36 -1.69
CA ALA A 137 3.77 -6.33 -2.28
C ALA A 137 3.58 -5.10 -3.16
N SER A 138 4.00 -3.91 -2.72
CA SER A 138 3.94 -2.67 -3.50
C SER A 138 4.77 -2.78 -4.79
N LEU A 139 5.98 -3.32 -4.70
CA LEU A 139 6.84 -3.50 -5.88
C LEU A 139 6.20 -4.44 -6.90
N VAL A 140 5.76 -5.62 -6.48
CA VAL A 140 5.09 -6.60 -7.35
C VAL A 140 3.83 -6.00 -7.96
N ALA A 141 3.00 -5.36 -7.15
CA ALA A 141 1.76 -4.74 -7.61
C ALA A 141 2.01 -3.61 -8.60
N ALA A 142 3.01 -2.74 -8.38
CA ALA A 142 3.32 -1.65 -9.29
C ALA A 142 3.67 -2.13 -10.70
N PHE A 143 4.24 -3.32 -10.84
CA PHE A 143 4.44 -3.95 -12.15
C PHE A 143 3.18 -4.64 -12.67
N ALA A 144 2.46 -5.35 -11.80
CA ALA A 144 1.30 -6.15 -12.20
C ALA A 144 0.15 -5.29 -12.73
N VAL A 145 -0.06 -4.09 -12.14
CA VAL A 145 -1.18 -3.21 -12.54
C VAL A 145 -0.86 -2.29 -13.72
N ARG A 146 0.26 -2.49 -14.41
CA ARG A 146 0.55 -1.75 -15.65
C ARG A 146 -0.42 -2.12 -16.75
N ILE A 147 -0.81 -1.12 -17.54
CA ILE A 147 -1.65 -1.27 -18.72
C ILE A 147 -0.79 -0.89 -19.94
N THR A 148 -0.70 -1.80 -20.90
CA THR A 148 0.01 -1.55 -22.16
C THR A 148 -1.00 -1.41 -23.27
N VAL A 149 -0.90 -0.32 -24.04
CA VAL A 149 -1.69 -0.08 -25.25
C VAL A 149 -0.71 0.22 -26.38
N ALA A 150 -0.66 -0.64 -27.37
CA ALA A 150 0.39 -0.64 -28.40
C ALA A 150 1.79 -0.66 -27.73
N ASP A 151 2.61 0.38 -27.97
CA ASP A 151 3.96 0.50 -27.39
C ASP A 151 4.01 1.38 -26.14
N ALA A 152 2.88 1.93 -25.69
CA ALA A 152 2.79 2.82 -24.56
C ALA A 152 2.42 2.05 -23.28
N VAL A 153 3.10 2.36 -22.17
CA VAL A 153 2.88 1.73 -20.85
C VAL A 153 2.41 2.79 -19.86
N ALA A 154 1.22 2.61 -19.32
CA ALA A 154 0.66 3.40 -18.22
C ALA A 154 0.70 2.62 -16.90
N GLY A 155 0.86 3.31 -15.76
CA GLY A 155 0.86 2.66 -14.45
C GLY A 155 1.38 3.55 -13.34
N PRO A 156 1.42 3.05 -12.09
CA PRO A 156 1.96 3.80 -10.97
C PRO A 156 3.40 4.23 -11.21
N VAL A 157 3.75 5.47 -10.83
CA VAL A 157 5.13 5.95 -10.88
C VAL A 157 5.99 5.11 -9.96
N LEU A 158 6.87 4.28 -10.52
CA LEU A 158 7.56 3.21 -9.81
C LEU A 158 8.36 3.70 -8.61
N VAL A 159 9.07 4.82 -8.76
CA VAL A 159 9.91 5.38 -7.68
C VAL A 159 9.06 5.74 -6.47
N THR A 160 7.96 6.46 -6.67
CA THR A 160 7.05 6.84 -5.58
C THR A 160 6.26 5.65 -5.06
N ALA A 161 5.92 4.67 -5.89
CA ALA A 161 5.28 3.44 -5.46
C ALA A 161 6.16 2.65 -4.46
N VAL A 162 7.45 2.54 -4.73
CA VAL A 162 8.38 1.83 -3.84
C VAL A 162 8.72 2.67 -2.61
N LEU A 163 9.08 3.95 -2.80
CA LEU A 163 9.56 4.79 -1.70
C LEU A 163 8.41 5.25 -0.79
N LEU A 164 7.34 5.77 -1.36
CA LEU A 164 6.25 6.34 -0.56
C LEU A 164 5.30 5.25 -0.06
N ALA A 165 4.68 4.48 -0.97
CA ALA A 165 3.75 3.42 -0.57
C ALA A 165 4.48 2.23 0.08
N GLY A 166 5.62 1.80 -0.50
CA GLY A 166 6.32 0.60 -0.03
C GLY A 166 7.15 0.78 1.23
N LEU A 167 7.74 1.96 1.47
CA LEU A 167 8.65 2.20 2.59
C LEU A 167 8.13 3.22 3.58
N VAL A 168 7.86 4.46 3.15
CA VAL A 168 7.52 5.56 4.08
C VAL A 168 6.24 5.25 4.85
N TYR A 169 5.18 4.87 4.16
CA TYR A 169 3.90 4.55 4.79
C TYR A 169 4.02 3.43 5.83
N PRO A 170 4.54 2.23 5.50
CA PRO A 170 4.59 1.14 6.47
C PRO A 170 5.61 1.38 7.58
N LEU A 171 6.71 2.09 7.34
CA LEU A 171 7.65 2.46 8.41
C LEU A 171 6.99 3.40 9.41
N VAL A 172 6.31 4.45 8.94
CA VAL A 172 5.67 5.45 9.81
C VAL A 172 4.48 4.83 10.56
N PHE A 173 3.49 4.32 9.83
CA PHE A 173 2.26 3.83 10.45
C PHE A 173 2.45 2.50 11.16
N GLY A 174 3.33 1.63 10.68
CA GLY A 174 3.70 0.40 11.39
C GLY A 174 4.41 0.69 12.70
N ALA A 175 5.37 1.62 12.71
CA ALA A 175 6.05 2.04 13.93
C ALA A 175 5.09 2.70 14.92
N LEU A 176 4.20 3.58 14.46
CA LEU A 176 3.19 4.21 15.31
C LEU A 176 2.23 3.19 15.93
N GLY A 177 1.78 2.21 15.13
CA GLY A 177 0.95 1.11 15.62
C GLY A 177 1.68 0.27 16.68
N GLY A 178 2.94 -0.06 16.43
CA GLY A 178 3.76 -0.76 17.40
C GLY A 178 3.94 0.02 18.70
N ALA A 179 4.30 1.30 18.63
CA ALA A 179 4.46 2.16 19.81
C ALA A 179 3.16 2.27 20.62
N ALA A 180 2.01 2.40 19.95
CA ALA A 180 0.70 2.47 20.60
C ALA A 180 0.41 1.23 21.45
N THR A 181 0.86 0.04 21.04
CA THR A 181 0.69 -1.20 21.80
C THR A 181 1.36 -1.12 23.17
N ALA A 182 2.58 -0.60 23.24
CA ALA A 182 3.32 -0.51 24.49
C ALA A 182 2.64 0.43 25.51
N VAL A 183 2.01 1.51 25.05
CA VAL A 183 1.30 2.46 25.93
C VAL A 183 0.06 1.81 26.53
N VAL A 184 -0.73 1.08 25.73
CA VAL A 184 -1.96 0.41 26.20
C VAL A 184 -1.67 -0.76 27.14
N THR A 185 -0.52 -1.42 27.00
CA THR A 185 -0.16 -2.59 27.83
C THR A 185 0.47 -2.18 29.18
N ALA A 186 0.87 -0.90 29.33
CA ALA A 186 1.48 -0.37 30.55
C ALA A 186 0.46 0.10 31.60
N GLU A 187 -0.83 0.14 31.26
CA GLU A 187 -1.97 0.41 32.20
C GLU A 187 -2.53 -0.90 32.78
#